data_6e0ac3739c7af38d2292c3a70de273aa
#
_entry.id   6e0ac3739c7af38d2292c3a70de273aa
#
_cell.length_a   1.000
_cell.length_b   1.000
_cell.length_c   1.000
_cell.angle_alpha   90.00
_cell.angle_beta   90.00
_cell.angle_gamma   90.00
#
_symmetry.space_group_name_H-M   'P 1'
#
loop_
_entity.id
_entity.type
_entity.pdbx_description
1 polymer ?
#
loop_
_entity_poly.entity_id
_entity_poly.type
_entity_poly.pdbx_seq_one_letter_code
_entity_poly.pdbx_strand_id
1 'polypeptide(L)'
;MNYHFSELSVLEYANFENNHPQGNFVQSAEQKSLLEKRGENAALVGLKDDTGKVVAGALVTWAKVKLGNLFSIERGPLLDYSNEQLIKAFISGLTVFSKKRDGLFIRIRPNIAYAKYTERGKLIGDKNTTFVEKLNSLAADHQLPQIGFSTSCEPEWQFVKDLTEVDPEHVVKSYNRQAKYHLNKNKQFCIKLRKIGRDELPAFKRITQQTADRLHYHDKSLDFYETLFDTYGKKAKFIFAEINFKEYSESIEKDLNDIQKKIN
;
A
#
# COMPACT_ATOMS: atom_id res chain seq x y z
N MET A 1 10.65 23.21 21.44
CA MET A 1 9.87 23.34 20.21
C MET A 1 8.45 22.93 20.56
N ASN A 2 7.49 23.82 20.37
CA ASN A 2 6.09 23.50 20.65
C ASN A 2 5.45 22.89 19.39
N TYR A 3 4.53 21.95 19.59
CA TYR A 3 3.80 21.31 18.52
C TYR A 3 2.30 21.56 18.68
N HIS A 4 1.63 21.93 17.60
CA HIS A 4 0.21 22.22 17.58
C HIS A 4 -0.53 21.16 16.74
N PHE A 5 -1.36 20.34 17.39
CA PHE A 5 -2.16 19.33 16.71
C PHE A 5 -3.44 19.94 16.12
N SER A 6 -3.70 19.67 14.84
CA SER A 6 -4.90 20.14 14.14
C SER A 6 -5.32 19.19 13.03
N GLU A 7 -6.55 19.33 12.57
CA GLU A 7 -6.94 18.84 11.25
C GLU A 7 -6.21 19.64 10.18
N LEU A 8 -5.75 18.98 9.14
CA LEU A 8 -5.02 19.57 8.03
C LEU A 8 -5.92 19.68 6.80
N SER A 9 -5.73 20.73 6.02
CA SER A 9 -6.31 20.79 4.69
C SER A 9 -5.70 19.73 3.78
N VAL A 10 -6.44 19.35 2.73
CA VAL A 10 -5.96 18.39 1.73
C VAL A 10 -4.64 18.81 1.12
N LEU A 11 -4.47 20.13 0.85
CA LEU A 11 -3.26 20.67 0.23
C LEU A 11 -2.06 20.59 1.18
N GLU A 12 -2.23 21.01 2.45
CA GLU A 12 -1.16 20.93 3.45
C GLU A 12 -0.69 19.50 3.66
N TYR A 13 -1.65 18.57 3.79
CA TYR A 13 -1.33 17.17 3.99
C TYR A 13 -0.65 16.54 2.78
N ALA A 14 -1.17 16.78 1.57
CA ALA A 14 -0.58 16.26 0.34
C ALA A 14 0.85 16.75 0.13
N ASN A 15 1.12 18.04 0.39
CA ASN A 15 2.47 18.58 0.31
C ASN A 15 3.42 17.91 1.32
N PHE A 16 2.95 17.63 2.52
CA PHE A 16 3.73 16.94 3.55
C PHE A 16 3.97 15.47 3.17
N GLU A 17 2.90 14.73 2.86
CA GLU A 17 2.94 13.30 2.58
C GLU A 17 3.80 12.96 1.35
N ASN A 18 3.64 13.69 0.24
CA ASN A 18 4.40 13.46 -0.99
C ASN A 18 5.92 13.66 -0.81
N ASN A 19 6.36 14.44 0.18
CA ASN A 19 7.76 14.69 0.48
C ASN A 19 8.27 13.89 1.70
N HIS A 20 7.41 13.11 2.36
CA HIS A 20 7.80 12.34 3.53
C HIS A 20 8.40 10.98 3.14
N PRO A 21 9.55 10.54 3.73
CA PRO A 21 10.20 9.28 3.36
C PRO A 21 9.31 8.03 3.55
N GLN A 22 8.33 8.09 4.45
CA GLN A 22 7.37 7.03 4.72
C GLN A 22 6.05 7.25 3.96
N GLY A 23 5.95 8.27 3.09
CA GLY A 23 4.77 8.53 2.27
C GLY A 23 4.32 7.28 1.51
N ASN A 24 3.03 7.01 1.52
CA ASN A 24 2.47 5.82 0.88
C ASN A 24 1.00 6.04 0.52
N PHE A 25 0.49 5.27 -0.45
CA PHE A 25 -0.86 5.49 -0.97
C PHE A 25 -1.98 5.30 0.08
N VAL A 26 -1.77 4.46 1.10
CA VAL A 26 -2.75 4.23 2.18
C VAL A 26 -2.90 5.48 3.06
N GLN A 27 -1.85 6.28 3.16
CA GLN A 27 -1.81 7.54 3.88
C GLN A 27 -1.96 8.77 2.95
N SER A 28 -2.35 8.59 1.69
CA SER A 28 -2.45 9.70 0.74
C SER A 28 -3.72 10.53 0.92
N ALA A 29 -3.69 11.77 0.44
CA ALA A 29 -4.87 12.64 0.40
C ALA A 29 -5.96 12.07 -0.53
N GLU A 30 -5.58 11.38 -1.61
CA GLU A 30 -6.50 10.69 -2.50
C GLU A 30 -7.22 9.55 -1.78
N GLN A 31 -6.52 8.83 -0.89
CA GLN A 31 -7.15 7.77 -0.08
C GLN A 31 -8.25 8.33 0.82
N LYS A 32 -8.04 9.49 1.45
CA LYS A 32 -9.12 10.17 2.20
C LYS A 32 -10.34 10.42 1.31
N SER A 33 -10.12 10.99 0.12
CA SER A 33 -11.21 11.27 -0.82
C SER A 33 -11.95 10.00 -1.26
N LEU A 34 -11.22 8.90 -1.50
CA LEU A 34 -11.81 7.60 -1.83
C LEU A 34 -12.69 7.08 -0.69
N LEU A 35 -12.21 7.15 0.56
CA LEU A 35 -12.95 6.69 1.74
C LEU A 35 -14.23 7.51 1.95
N GLU A 36 -14.16 8.83 1.84
CA GLU A 36 -15.32 9.71 1.98
C GLU A 36 -16.39 9.45 0.90
N LYS A 37 -15.99 9.24 -0.35
CA LYS A 37 -16.91 8.86 -1.44
C LYS A 37 -17.62 7.53 -1.18
N ARG A 38 -17.00 6.65 -0.39
CA ARG A 38 -17.56 5.37 0.05
C ARG A 38 -18.38 5.48 1.34
N GLY A 39 -18.57 6.69 1.86
CA GLY A 39 -19.31 6.93 3.10
C GLY A 39 -18.55 6.56 4.38
N GLU A 40 -17.23 6.38 4.30
CA GLU A 40 -16.38 6.10 5.45
C GLU A 40 -15.91 7.40 6.11
N ASN A 41 -15.78 7.38 7.44
CA ASN A 41 -15.27 8.54 8.16
C ASN A 41 -13.75 8.60 8.08
N ALA A 42 -13.23 9.74 7.64
CA ALA A 42 -11.80 9.95 7.49
C ALA A 42 -11.42 11.41 7.77
N ALA A 43 -10.24 11.63 8.34
CA ALA A 43 -9.68 12.96 8.55
C ALA A 43 -8.17 12.95 8.32
N LEU A 44 -7.66 14.06 7.81
CA LEU A 44 -6.22 14.33 7.76
C LEU A 44 -5.86 15.14 8.98
N VAL A 45 -4.99 14.61 9.82
CA VAL A 45 -4.56 15.26 11.06
C VAL A 45 -3.05 15.39 11.08
N GLY A 46 -2.53 16.35 11.83
CA GLY A 46 -1.08 16.48 11.95
C GLY A 46 -0.63 17.43 13.05
N LEU A 47 0.68 17.48 13.21
CA LEU A 47 1.35 18.46 14.04
C LEU A 47 2.03 19.51 13.18
N LYS A 48 1.86 20.77 13.58
CA LYS A 48 2.62 21.91 13.06
C LYS A 48 3.60 22.38 14.14
N ASP A 49 4.78 22.77 13.72
CA ASP A 49 5.75 23.45 14.58
C ASP A 49 5.41 24.95 14.79
N ASP A 50 6.23 25.65 15.57
CA ASP A 50 6.06 27.08 15.85
C ASP A 50 6.12 27.98 14.59
N THR A 51 6.60 27.47 13.46
CA THR A 51 6.61 28.17 12.15
C THR A 51 5.38 27.90 11.31
N GLY A 52 4.50 26.98 11.75
CA GLY A 52 3.33 26.52 11.01
C GLY A 52 3.62 25.42 10.00
N LYS A 53 4.85 24.89 9.95
CA LYS A 53 5.23 23.78 9.08
C LYS A 53 4.68 22.45 9.62
N VAL A 54 4.08 21.63 8.76
CA VAL A 54 3.66 20.28 9.13
C VAL A 54 4.89 19.40 9.32
N VAL A 55 5.03 18.79 10.49
CA VAL A 55 6.16 17.94 10.90
C VAL A 55 5.75 16.49 11.20
N ALA A 56 4.46 16.25 11.36
CA ALA A 56 3.87 14.91 11.46
C ALA A 56 2.45 14.92 10.91
N GLY A 57 1.99 13.79 10.38
CA GLY A 57 0.65 13.70 9.83
C GLY A 57 0.12 12.27 9.73
N ALA A 58 -1.20 12.13 9.70
CA ALA A 58 -1.86 10.86 9.44
C ALA A 58 -3.22 11.04 8.77
N LEU A 59 -3.55 10.09 7.93
CA LEU A 59 -4.93 9.79 7.57
C LEU A 59 -5.52 8.90 8.66
N VAL A 60 -6.49 9.42 9.38
CA VAL A 60 -7.20 8.74 10.47
C VAL A 60 -8.58 8.36 9.96
N THR A 61 -8.97 7.12 10.17
CA THR A 61 -10.32 6.63 9.90
C THR A 61 -11.00 6.23 11.19
N TRP A 62 -12.34 6.22 11.21
CA TRP A 62 -13.07 5.66 12.33
C TRP A 62 -14.40 5.05 11.90
N ALA A 63 -14.79 4.01 12.62
CA ALA A 63 -16.04 3.30 12.41
C ALA A 63 -16.80 3.20 13.71
N LYS A 64 -18.14 3.34 13.63
CA LYS A 64 -19.02 3.18 14.78
C LYS A 64 -19.07 1.73 15.22
N VAL A 65 -18.90 1.52 16.51
CA VAL A 65 -19.08 0.23 17.17
C VAL A 65 -20.11 0.38 18.30
N LYS A 66 -20.45 -0.71 19.00
CA LYS A 66 -21.58 -0.72 19.95
C LYS A 66 -21.53 0.39 21.02
N LEU A 67 -20.34 0.76 21.51
CA LEU A 67 -20.15 1.68 22.63
C LEU A 67 -19.47 3.01 22.25
N GLY A 68 -19.18 3.25 20.99
CA GLY A 68 -18.48 4.46 20.53
C GLY A 68 -17.86 4.28 19.17
N ASN A 69 -16.67 4.83 18.95
CA ASN A 69 -15.95 4.73 17.69
C ASN A 69 -14.59 4.05 17.86
N LEU A 70 -14.24 3.18 16.94
CA LEU A 70 -12.91 2.61 16.77
C LEU A 70 -12.13 3.46 15.75
N PHE A 71 -11.03 4.05 16.17
CA PHE A 71 -10.12 4.81 15.33
C PHE A 71 -9.00 3.92 14.79
N SER A 72 -8.59 4.15 13.55
CA SER A 72 -7.47 3.41 12.92
C SER A 72 -6.56 4.36 12.13
N ILE A 73 -5.27 4.09 12.22
CA ILE A 73 -4.23 4.65 11.36
C ILE A 73 -3.48 3.47 10.74
N GLU A 74 -3.65 3.26 9.45
CA GLU A 74 -3.03 2.17 8.70
C GLU A 74 -1.79 2.68 7.98
N ARG A 75 -0.64 2.00 8.10
CA ARG A 75 0.65 2.37 7.53
C ARG A 75 1.13 3.79 7.87
N GLY A 76 0.76 4.27 9.05
CA GLY A 76 1.11 5.56 9.61
C GLY A 76 1.09 5.55 11.13
N PRO A 77 1.26 6.72 11.79
CA PRO A 77 1.42 8.06 11.21
C PRO A 77 2.75 8.27 10.48
N LEU A 78 2.80 9.29 9.63
CA LEU A 78 4.02 9.76 8.99
C LEU A 78 4.72 10.75 9.91
N LEU A 79 5.80 10.36 10.55
CA LEU A 79 6.58 11.20 11.47
C LEU A 79 7.99 10.65 11.67
N ASP A 80 8.87 11.47 12.25
CA ASP A 80 10.19 11.01 12.69
C ASP A 80 10.07 10.24 14.01
N TYR A 81 10.12 8.92 13.92
CA TYR A 81 10.03 8.02 15.07
C TYR A 81 11.29 8.02 15.96
N SER A 82 12.36 8.70 15.60
CA SER A 82 13.49 8.93 16.48
C SER A 82 13.20 10.05 17.49
N ASN A 83 12.28 10.96 17.16
CA ASN A 83 11.91 12.10 17.97
C ASN A 83 10.76 11.75 18.95
N GLU A 84 11.12 11.42 20.18
CA GLU A 84 10.17 11.02 21.21
C GLU A 84 9.17 12.13 21.59
N GLN A 85 9.60 13.41 21.59
CA GLN A 85 8.71 14.54 21.88
C GLN A 85 7.64 14.69 20.81
N LEU A 86 8.02 14.49 19.55
CA LEU A 86 7.10 14.52 18.41
C LEU A 86 6.05 13.39 18.51
N ILE A 87 6.49 12.18 18.83
CA ILE A 87 5.59 11.04 19.03
C ILE A 87 4.61 11.31 20.16
N LYS A 88 5.10 11.76 21.33
CA LYS A 88 4.25 12.10 22.50
C LYS A 88 3.21 13.16 22.15
N ALA A 89 3.64 14.24 21.49
CA ALA A 89 2.74 15.32 21.08
C ALA A 89 1.67 14.80 20.10
N PHE A 90 2.06 13.97 19.13
CA PHE A 90 1.13 13.41 18.15
C PHE A 90 0.08 12.50 18.82
N ILE A 91 0.50 11.57 19.67
CA ILE A 91 -0.40 10.65 20.39
C ILE A 91 -1.34 11.43 21.33
N SER A 92 -0.82 12.44 22.04
CA SER A 92 -1.64 13.29 22.91
C SER A 92 -2.72 14.04 22.10
N GLY A 93 -2.35 14.67 20.99
CA GLY A 93 -3.29 15.37 20.13
C GLY A 93 -4.33 14.44 19.51
N LEU A 94 -3.89 13.28 19.05
CA LEU A 94 -4.77 12.24 18.49
C LEU A 94 -5.75 11.70 19.53
N THR A 95 -5.31 11.54 20.78
CA THR A 95 -6.18 11.13 21.89
C THR A 95 -7.28 12.15 22.15
N VAL A 96 -6.94 13.43 22.16
CA VAL A 96 -7.95 14.50 22.30
C VAL A 96 -8.90 14.55 21.10
N PHE A 97 -8.37 14.36 19.89
CA PHE A 97 -9.16 14.32 18.67
C PHE A 97 -10.18 13.16 18.67
N SER A 98 -9.75 11.97 19.10
CA SER A 98 -10.62 10.80 19.17
C SER A 98 -11.67 10.91 20.28
N LYS A 99 -11.30 11.41 21.48
CA LYS A 99 -12.23 11.62 22.60
C LYS A 99 -13.38 12.55 22.23
N LYS A 100 -13.11 13.61 21.48
CA LYS A 100 -14.17 14.54 20.97
C LYS A 100 -15.15 13.88 20.01
N ARG A 101 -14.88 12.64 19.58
CA ARG A 101 -15.69 11.86 18.64
C ARG A 101 -16.09 10.50 19.21
N ASP A 102 -16.27 10.40 20.52
CA ASP A 102 -16.64 9.18 21.24
C ASP A 102 -15.70 7.98 20.96
N GLY A 103 -14.40 8.28 20.80
CA GLY A 103 -13.36 7.27 20.55
C GLY A 103 -13.13 6.38 21.76
N LEU A 104 -13.25 5.07 21.59
CA LEU A 104 -12.99 4.06 22.62
C LEU A 104 -11.53 3.68 22.65
N PHE A 105 -10.94 3.43 21.48
CA PHE A 105 -9.53 3.14 21.32
C PHE A 105 -9.04 3.50 19.91
N ILE A 106 -7.73 3.62 19.80
CA ILE A 106 -7.05 3.96 18.56
C ILE A 106 -6.09 2.83 18.23
N ARG A 107 -6.25 2.24 17.05
CA ARG A 107 -5.32 1.26 16.50
C ARG A 107 -4.34 1.96 15.57
N ILE A 108 -3.06 1.80 15.82
CA ILE A 108 -1.99 2.39 15.01
C ILE A 108 -1.14 1.24 14.46
N ARG A 109 -0.95 1.22 13.14
CA ARG A 109 -0.10 0.26 12.42
C ARG A 109 0.97 1.03 11.64
N PRO A 110 2.12 1.31 12.27
CA PRO A 110 3.20 2.03 11.63
C PRO A 110 3.80 1.24 10.45
N ASN A 111 4.21 1.94 9.39
CA ASN A 111 4.93 1.33 8.28
C ASN A 111 6.44 1.33 8.54
N ILE A 112 6.86 0.61 9.56
CA ILE A 112 8.27 0.53 10.00
C ILE A 112 8.70 -0.92 10.05
N ALA A 113 9.84 -1.20 9.45
CA ALA A 113 10.44 -2.52 9.52
C ALA A 113 10.90 -2.82 10.96
N TYR A 114 10.35 -3.87 11.58
CA TYR A 114 10.83 -4.40 12.86
C TYR A 114 12.16 -5.11 12.71
N ALA A 115 12.31 -5.91 11.64
CA ALA A 115 13.53 -6.63 11.32
C ALA A 115 13.64 -6.84 9.81
N LYS A 116 14.85 -6.98 9.31
CA LYS A 116 15.14 -7.33 7.92
C LYS A 116 15.80 -8.71 7.86
N TYR A 117 15.43 -9.49 6.87
CA TYR A 117 15.98 -10.82 6.67
C TYR A 117 16.40 -11.00 5.22
N THR A 118 17.43 -11.85 5.01
CA THR A 118 17.74 -12.34 3.67
C THR A 118 16.63 -13.24 3.15
N GLU A 119 16.64 -13.53 1.85
CA GLU A 119 15.72 -14.51 1.22
C GLU A 119 15.76 -15.91 1.85
N ARG A 120 16.85 -16.24 2.57
CA ARG A 120 17.06 -17.51 3.29
C ARG A 120 16.71 -17.42 4.78
N GLY A 121 16.08 -16.33 5.22
CA GLY A 121 15.62 -16.15 6.60
C GLY A 121 16.75 -15.77 7.59
N LYS A 122 17.95 -15.40 7.14
CA LYS A 122 19.02 -14.90 8.02
C LYS A 122 18.75 -13.42 8.35
N LEU A 123 18.76 -13.06 9.63
CA LEU A 123 18.61 -11.68 10.10
C LEU A 123 19.74 -10.79 9.53
N ILE A 124 19.35 -9.59 9.07
CA ILE A 124 20.25 -8.54 8.58
C ILE A 124 20.21 -7.39 9.58
N GLY A 125 21.34 -7.10 10.22
CA GLY A 125 21.42 -6.09 11.28
C GLY A 125 20.66 -6.48 12.54
N ASP A 126 20.25 -5.49 13.33
CA ASP A 126 19.54 -5.68 14.58
C ASP A 126 18.04 -5.53 14.41
N LYS A 127 17.26 -6.12 15.33
CA LYS A 127 15.83 -5.90 15.43
C LYS A 127 15.55 -4.51 16.01
N ASN A 128 14.53 -3.84 15.53
CA ASN A 128 14.13 -2.52 16.00
C ASN A 128 13.31 -2.60 17.32
N THR A 129 13.91 -3.19 18.35
CA THR A 129 13.26 -3.36 19.68
C THR A 129 13.03 -2.03 20.36
N THR A 130 13.96 -1.10 20.25
CA THR A 130 13.86 0.26 20.82
C THR A 130 12.60 1.00 20.36
N PHE A 131 12.19 0.80 19.12
CA PHE A 131 10.94 1.37 18.59
C PHE A 131 9.70 0.81 19.31
N VAL A 132 9.65 -0.51 19.50
CA VAL A 132 8.56 -1.18 20.22
C VAL A 132 8.51 -0.74 21.67
N GLU A 133 9.65 -0.67 22.34
CA GLU A 133 9.78 -0.20 23.72
C GLU A 133 9.29 1.24 23.90
N LYS A 134 9.64 2.13 22.95
CA LYS A 134 9.15 3.51 22.94
C LYS A 134 7.63 3.60 22.80
N LEU A 135 7.04 2.82 21.90
CA LEU A 135 5.59 2.79 21.76
C LEU A 135 4.90 2.25 23.02
N ASN A 136 5.44 1.20 23.63
CA ASN A 136 4.90 0.62 24.87
C ASN A 136 4.95 1.62 26.03
N SER A 137 6.01 2.44 26.12
CA SER A 137 6.14 3.46 27.17
C SER A 137 5.08 4.58 27.07
N LEU A 138 4.40 4.70 25.93
CA LEU A 138 3.35 5.69 25.69
C LEU A 138 1.94 5.19 26.04
N ALA A 139 1.82 4.16 26.86
CA ALA A 139 0.57 3.50 27.26
C ALA A 139 -0.18 2.83 26.11
N ALA A 140 0.56 2.31 25.13
CA ALA A 140 0.01 1.53 24.03
C ALA A 140 0.19 0.03 24.34
N ASP A 141 -0.89 -0.74 24.29
CA ASP A 141 -0.80 -2.20 24.27
C ASP A 141 -0.29 -2.65 22.88
N HIS A 142 0.94 -3.13 22.85
CA HIS A 142 1.48 -3.71 21.62
C HIS A 142 0.92 -5.12 21.45
N GLN A 143 0.07 -5.28 20.45
CA GLN A 143 -0.36 -6.61 20.02
C GLN A 143 0.75 -7.26 19.23
N LEU A 144 1.25 -8.38 19.75
CA LEU A 144 2.18 -9.22 18.99
C LEU A 144 1.55 -9.72 17.70
N PRO A 145 2.35 -9.86 16.63
CA PRO A 145 1.91 -10.43 15.38
C PRO A 145 1.25 -11.78 15.56
N GLN A 146 0.12 -12.00 14.89
CA GLN A 146 -0.47 -13.33 14.81
C GLN A 146 0.34 -14.17 13.83
N ILE A 147 0.82 -15.32 14.27
CA ILE A 147 1.50 -16.28 13.40
C ILE A 147 0.45 -16.94 12.51
N GLY A 148 0.64 -16.83 11.19
CA GLY A 148 -0.21 -17.46 10.20
C GLY A 148 -1.01 -16.46 9.36
N PHE A 149 -1.93 -16.99 8.55
CA PHE A 149 -2.78 -16.18 7.68
C PHE A 149 -4.02 -15.71 8.45
N SER A 150 -4.24 -14.41 8.52
CA SER A 150 -5.44 -13.83 9.10
C SER A 150 -6.07 -12.83 8.12
N THR A 151 -7.39 -12.91 7.96
CA THR A 151 -8.16 -11.93 7.17
C THR A 151 -8.38 -10.61 7.91
N SER A 152 -8.07 -10.56 9.22
CA SER A 152 -8.22 -9.38 10.08
C SER A 152 -6.98 -8.52 10.23
N CYS A 153 -5.83 -8.99 9.72
CA CYS A 153 -4.56 -8.27 9.79
C CYS A 153 -3.91 -8.17 8.41
N GLU A 154 -3.18 -7.08 8.18
CA GLU A 154 -2.29 -7.00 7.03
C GLU A 154 -1.11 -7.98 7.19
N PRO A 155 -0.52 -8.45 6.05
CA PRO A 155 0.65 -9.30 6.11
C PRO A 155 1.81 -8.60 6.82
N GLU A 156 2.35 -9.24 7.83
CA GLU A 156 3.50 -8.72 8.60
C GLU A 156 4.82 -8.95 7.90
N TRP A 157 4.88 -9.99 7.09
CA TRP A 157 6.06 -10.35 6.30
C TRP A 157 5.88 -9.90 4.85
N GLN A 158 6.83 -9.12 4.38
CA GLN A 158 6.82 -8.61 3.00
C GLN A 158 8.16 -8.86 2.33
N PHE A 159 8.13 -9.36 1.10
CA PHE A 159 9.30 -9.33 0.24
C PHE A 159 9.44 -7.93 -0.36
N VAL A 160 10.58 -7.30 -0.13
CA VAL A 160 10.86 -5.95 -0.61
C VAL A 160 12.06 -6.00 -1.53
N LYS A 161 11.95 -5.33 -2.69
CA LYS A 161 13.07 -5.05 -3.58
C LYS A 161 13.27 -3.55 -3.61
N ASP A 162 14.46 -3.11 -3.18
CA ASP A 162 14.86 -1.72 -3.34
C ASP A 162 15.16 -1.45 -4.83
N LEU A 163 14.49 -0.45 -5.38
CA LEU A 163 14.66 -0.01 -6.76
C LEU A 163 15.33 1.36 -6.87
N THR A 164 15.76 1.96 -5.77
CA THR A 164 16.28 3.33 -5.71
C THR A 164 17.48 3.54 -6.62
N GLU A 165 18.38 2.56 -6.68
CA GLU A 165 19.61 2.59 -7.50
C GLU A 165 19.50 1.70 -8.76
N VAL A 166 18.32 1.18 -9.04
CA VAL A 166 18.12 0.29 -10.19
C VAL A 166 17.72 1.10 -11.40
N ASP A 167 18.57 1.14 -12.42
CA ASP A 167 18.24 1.71 -13.73
C ASP A 167 16.98 1.01 -14.29
N PRO A 168 15.90 1.75 -14.60
CA PRO A 168 14.67 1.19 -15.14
C PRO A 168 14.87 0.35 -16.41
N GLU A 169 15.83 0.72 -17.27
CA GLU A 169 16.13 -0.03 -18.50
C GLU A 169 16.84 -1.35 -18.21
N HIS A 170 17.49 -1.45 -17.05
CA HIS A 170 18.25 -2.61 -16.63
C HIS A 170 17.64 -3.41 -15.48
N VAL A 171 16.39 -3.05 -15.06
CA VAL A 171 15.71 -3.71 -13.93
C VAL A 171 15.67 -5.25 -14.08
N VAL A 172 15.51 -5.75 -15.30
CA VAL A 172 15.47 -7.19 -15.59
C VAL A 172 16.81 -7.89 -15.27
N LYS A 173 17.94 -7.17 -15.38
CA LYS A 173 19.26 -7.73 -15.02
C LYS A 173 19.34 -8.06 -13.53
N SER A 174 18.63 -7.31 -12.68
CA SER A 174 18.57 -7.47 -11.23
C SER A 174 17.65 -8.60 -10.76
N TYR A 175 16.89 -9.23 -11.66
CA TYR A 175 15.99 -10.34 -11.35
C TYR A 175 16.75 -11.65 -11.20
N ASN A 176 16.24 -12.53 -10.33
CA ASN A 176 16.75 -13.87 -10.20
C ASN A 176 16.45 -14.72 -11.46
N ARG A 177 17.07 -15.90 -11.53
CA ARG A 177 16.94 -16.82 -12.68
C ARG A 177 15.48 -17.20 -12.95
N GLN A 178 14.70 -17.46 -11.90
CA GLN A 178 13.29 -17.88 -12.01
C GLN A 178 12.42 -16.77 -12.61
N ALA A 179 12.58 -15.52 -12.14
CA ALA A 179 11.85 -14.38 -12.68
C ALA A 179 12.20 -14.13 -14.16
N LYS A 180 13.50 -14.23 -14.52
CA LYS A 180 13.93 -14.14 -15.94
C LYS A 180 13.34 -15.24 -16.80
N TYR A 181 13.26 -16.45 -16.29
CA TYR A 181 12.62 -17.57 -17.00
C TYR A 181 11.14 -17.27 -17.27
N HIS A 182 10.38 -16.83 -16.27
CA HIS A 182 8.97 -16.49 -16.44
C HIS A 182 8.76 -15.31 -17.40
N LEU A 183 9.62 -14.29 -17.37
CA LEU A 183 9.55 -13.19 -18.33
C LEU A 183 9.75 -13.69 -19.77
N ASN A 184 10.73 -14.58 -19.98
CA ASN A 184 10.95 -15.16 -21.32
C ASN A 184 9.78 -16.02 -21.77
N LYS A 185 9.18 -16.80 -20.85
CA LYS A 185 7.94 -17.57 -21.13
C LYS A 185 6.80 -16.67 -21.56
N ASN A 186 6.58 -15.56 -20.84
CA ASN A 186 5.54 -14.60 -21.20
C ASN A 186 5.75 -14.00 -22.60
N LYS A 187 7.01 -13.74 -22.98
CA LYS A 187 7.36 -13.30 -24.35
C LYS A 187 7.04 -14.38 -25.39
N GLN A 188 7.38 -15.65 -25.11
CA GLN A 188 7.07 -16.80 -26.00
C GLN A 188 5.56 -16.96 -26.21
N PHE A 189 4.75 -16.70 -25.17
CA PHE A 189 3.29 -16.74 -25.27
C PHE A 189 2.68 -15.46 -25.88
N CYS A 190 3.50 -14.54 -26.38
CA CYS A 190 3.06 -13.26 -26.96
C CYS A 190 2.15 -12.47 -26.01
N ILE A 191 2.41 -12.55 -24.67
CA ILE A 191 1.65 -11.79 -23.67
C ILE A 191 2.05 -10.33 -23.76
N LYS A 192 1.05 -9.48 -23.95
CA LYS A 192 1.19 -8.01 -23.95
C LYS A 192 0.49 -7.41 -22.76
N LEU A 193 1.12 -6.41 -22.14
CA LEU A 193 0.52 -5.61 -21.06
C LEU A 193 -0.05 -4.33 -21.69
N ARG A 194 -1.33 -4.07 -21.41
CA ARG A 194 -2.01 -2.89 -21.91
C ARG A 194 -2.70 -2.15 -20.76
N LYS A 195 -2.44 -0.86 -20.65
CA LYS A 195 -3.18 0.00 -19.73
C LYS A 195 -4.60 0.20 -20.28
N ILE A 196 -5.60 0.12 -19.41
CA ILE A 196 -7.00 0.28 -19.79
C ILE A 196 -7.56 1.61 -19.29
N GLY A 197 -8.58 2.09 -19.97
CA GLY A 197 -9.35 3.28 -19.63
C GLY A 197 -10.52 2.98 -18.68
N ARG A 198 -11.25 4.06 -18.34
CA ARG A 198 -12.41 3.98 -17.47
C ARG A 198 -13.55 3.16 -18.11
N ASP A 199 -13.73 3.29 -19.40
CA ASP A 199 -14.74 2.58 -20.20
C ASP A 199 -14.55 1.07 -20.25
N GLU A 200 -13.34 0.60 -19.98
CA GLU A 200 -13.01 -0.83 -19.91
C GLU A 200 -13.12 -1.44 -18.50
N LEU A 201 -13.40 -0.64 -17.47
CA LEU A 201 -13.56 -1.14 -16.10
C LEU A 201 -14.67 -2.20 -15.96
N PRO A 202 -15.79 -2.18 -16.70
CA PRO A 202 -16.74 -3.28 -16.70
C PRO A 202 -16.13 -4.63 -17.14
N ALA A 203 -15.24 -4.61 -18.14
CA ALA A 203 -14.51 -5.81 -18.57
C ALA A 203 -13.50 -6.26 -17.51
N PHE A 204 -12.80 -5.32 -16.87
CA PHE A 204 -11.92 -5.59 -15.74
C PHE A 204 -12.67 -6.26 -14.60
N LYS A 205 -13.82 -5.70 -14.18
CA LYS A 205 -14.67 -6.27 -13.14
C LYS A 205 -15.14 -7.70 -13.48
N ARG A 206 -15.49 -7.97 -14.72
CA ARG A 206 -15.89 -9.32 -15.14
C ARG A 206 -14.77 -10.34 -14.93
N ILE A 207 -13.52 -9.99 -15.25
CA ILE A 207 -12.36 -10.87 -15.08
C ILE A 207 -12.06 -11.09 -13.60
N THR A 208 -12.08 -10.04 -12.78
CA THR A 208 -11.84 -10.15 -11.34
C THR A 208 -12.94 -10.97 -10.66
N GLN A 209 -14.22 -10.81 -11.09
CA GLN A 209 -15.33 -11.60 -10.57
C GLN A 209 -15.17 -13.08 -10.88
N GLN A 210 -14.81 -13.45 -12.11
CA GLN A 210 -14.53 -14.86 -12.47
C GLN A 210 -13.43 -15.46 -11.59
N THR A 211 -12.41 -14.67 -11.27
CA THR A 211 -11.34 -15.10 -10.35
C THR A 211 -11.86 -15.26 -8.92
N ALA A 212 -12.68 -14.33 -8.46
CA ALA A 212 -13.30 -14.36 -7.14
C ALA A 212 -14.21 -15.57 -6.96
N ASP A 213 -15.04 -15.85 -7.97
CA ASP A 213 -15.92 -17.01 -7.98
C ASP A 213 -15.14 -18.33 -7.91
N ARG A 214 -14.07 -18.44 -8.69
CA ARG A 214 -13.18 -19.62 -8.69
C ARG A 214 -12.42 -19.83 -7.38
N LEU A 215 -12.03 -18.74 -6.69
CA LEU A 215 -11.23 -18.78 -5.46
C LEU A 215 -12.07 -18.56 -4.19
N HIS A 216 -13.42 -18.44 -4.35
CA HIS A 216 -14.38 -18.30 -3.25
C HIS A 216 -14.12 -17.09 -2.31
N TYR A 217 -13.85 -15.91 -2.88
CA TYR A 217 -13.78 -14.65 -2.12
C TYR A 217 -14.74 -13.60 -2.70
N HIS A 218 -15.00 -12.53 -1.94
CA HIS A 218 -15.83 -11.41 -2.40
C HIS A 218 -14.99 -10.39 -3.15
N ASP A 219 -15.28 -10.22 -4.44
CA ASP A 219 -14.66 -9.17 -5.24
C ASP A 219 -15.26 -7.80 -4.94
N LYS A 220 -14.50 -6.75 -5.23
CA LYS A 220 -14.98 -5.37 -5.13
C LYS A 220 -16.05 -5.08 -6.20
N SER A 221 -16.96 -4.12 -5.92
CA SER A 221 -17.97 -3.69 -6.88
C SER A 221 -17.35 -2.93 -8.07
N LEU A 222 -18.06 -2.83 -9.17
CA LEU A 222 -17.67 -1.97 -10.29
C LEU A 222 -17.52 -0.52 -9.83
N ASP A 223 -18.47 -0.01 -9.06
CA ASP A 223 -18.43 1.34 -8.47
C ASP A 223 -17.15 1.59 -7.65
N PHE A 224 -16.66 0.58 -6.93
CA PHE A 224 -15.38 0.69 -6.23
C PHE A 224 -14.22 0.96 -7.20
N TYR A 225 -14.14 0.20 -8.31
CA TYR A 225 -13.07 0.37 -9.30
C TYR A 225 -13.18 1.70 -10.04
N GLU A 226 -14.39 2.13 -10.37
CA GLU A 226 -14.67 3.43 -10.98
C GLU A 226 -14.29 4.59 -10.06
N THR A 227 -14.73 4.53 -8.80
CA THR A 227 -14.40 5.54 -7.79
C THR A 227 -12.89 5.63 -7.55
N LEU A 228 -12.20 4.48 -7.52
CA LEU A 228 -10.75 4.42 -7.38
C LEU A 228 -10.06 5.04 -8.60
N PHE A 229 -10.50 4.69 -9.81
CA PHE A 229 -9.96 5.25 -11.06
C PHE A 229 -10.11 6.78 -11.10
N ASP A 230 -11.31 7.28 -10.79
CA ASP A 230 -11.62 8.71 -10.83
C ASP A 230 -10.89 9.49 -9.73
N THR A 231 -10.72 8.89 -8.55
CA THR A 231 -10.06 9.56 -7.40
C THR A 231 -8.55 9.66 -7.57
N TYR A 232 -7.91 8.59 -8.02
CA TYR A 232 -6.45 8.57 -8.20
C TYR A 232 -5.99 9.06 -9.56
N GLY A 233 -6.88 9.14 -10.56
CA GLY A 233 -6.58 9.63 -11.90
C GLY A 233 -5.34 8.97 -12.52
N LYS A 234 -4.33 9.77 -12.86
CA LYS A 234 -3.09 9.27 -13.47
C LYS A 234 -2.24 8.37 -12.56
N LYS A 235 -2.45 8.43 -11.24
CA LYS A 235 -1.77 7.58 -10.26
C LYS A 235 -2.33 6.15 -10.28
N ALA A 236 -3.61 5.95 -10.62
CA ALA A 236 -4.20 4.61 -10.80
C ALA A 236 -3.82 4.02 -12.15
N LYS A 237 -3.34 2.77 -12.13
CA LYS A 237 -2.98 2.03 -13.34
C LYS A 237 -3.68 0.69 -13.34
N PHE A 238 -4.75 0.57 -14.13
CA PHE A 238 -5.39 -0.70 -14.43
C PHE A 238 -4.75 -1.27 -15.69
N ILE A 239 -4.37 -2.54 -15.64
CA ILE A 239 -3.58 -3.18 -16.69
C ILE A 239 -4.21 -4.53 -17.03
N PHE A 240 -4.43 -4.79 -18.32
CA PHE A 240 -4.71 -6.12 -18.83
C PHE A 240 -3.42 -6.80 -19.28
N ALA A 241 -3.32 -8.10 -18.99
CA ALA A 241 -2.40 -9.01 -19.63
C ALA A 241 -3.19 -9.79 -20.67
N GLU A 242 -2.85 -9.63 -21.93
CA GLU A 242 -3.59 -10.18 -23.07
C GLU A 242 -2.72 -11.13 -23.87
N ILE A 243 -3.28 -12.25 -24.32
CA ILE A 243 -2.66 -13.17 -25.26
C ILE A 243 -3.33 -12.98 -26.62
N ASN A 244 -2.54 -12.68 -27.63
CA ASN A 244 -3.01 -12.74 -29.03
C ASN A 244 -2.76 -14.15 -29.57
N PHE A 245 -3.79 -14.98 -29.57
CA PHE A 245 -3.67 -16.38 -30.03
C PHE A 245 -3.23 -16.51 -31.49
N LYS A 246 -3.54 -15.54 -32.36
CA LYS A 246 -3.07 -15.56 -33.73
C LYS A 246 -1.55 -15.35 -33.81
N GLU A 247 -1.04 -14.30 -33.17
CA GLU A 247 0.41 -14.04 -33.08
C GLU A 247 1.15 -15.23 -32.45
N TYR A 248 0.55 -15.85 -31.42
CA TYR A 248 1.14 -16.99 -30.75
C TYR A 248 1.22 -18.20 -31.67
N SER A 249 0.14 -18.54 -32.43
CA SER A 249 0.13 -19.61 -33.40
C SER A 249 1.18 -19.38 -34.51
N GLU A 250 1.22 -18.18 -35.08
CA GLU A 250 2.21 -17.80 -36.09
C GLU A 250 3.66 -17.95 -35.59
N SER A 251 3.91 -17.59 -34.31
CA SER A 251 5.21 -17.75 -33.66
C SER A 251 5.61 -19.23 -33.55
N ILE A 252 4.67 -20.10 -33.13
CA ILE A 252 4.92 -21.55 -33.04
C ILE A 252 5.19 -22.16 -34.41
N GLU A 253 4.41 -21.82 -35.43
CA GLU A 253 4.60 -22.30 -36.81
C GLU A 253 5.98 -21.91 -37.35
N LYS A 254 6.41 -20.69 -37.07
CA LYS A 254 7.76 -20.23 -37.45
C LYS A 254 8.84 -21.05 -36.77
N ASP A 255 8.74 -21.25 -35.46
CA ASP A 255 9.70 -22.03 -34.68
C ASP A 255 9.77 -23.49 -35.16
N LEU A 256 8.61 -24.08 -35.49
CA LEU A 256 8.53 -25.41 -36.07
C LEU A 256 9.25 -25.52 -37.41
N ASN A 257 9.00 -24.57 -38.31
CA ASN A 257 9.65 -24.52 -39.62
C ASN A 257 11.18 -24.36 -39.50
N ASP A 258 11.63 -23.53 -38.55
CA ASP A 258 13.06 -23.31 -38.31
C ASP A 258 13.75 -24.56 -37.74
N ILE A 259 13.05 -25.35 -36.91
CA ILE A 259 13.56 -26.63 -36.43
C ILE A 259 13.60 -27.66 -37.56
N GLN A 260 12.55 -27.76 -38.41
CA GLN A 260 12.54 -28.67 -39.54
C GLN A 260 13.67 -28.41 -40.53
N LYS A 261 13.99 -27.12 -40.80
CA LYS A 261 15.14 -26.74 -41.65
C LYS A 261 16.51 -27.15 -41.06
N LYS A 262 16.63 -27.29 -39.77
CA LYS A 262 17.88 -27.69 -39.10
C LYS A 262 18.05 -29.24 -39.05
N ILE A 263 16.99 -30.00 -39.22
CA ILE A 263 16.99 -31.45 -39.19
C ILE A 263 17.27 -32.00 -40.58
N ASN A 264 16.86 -31.31 -41.63
CA ASN A 264 17.17 -31.59 -43.04
C ASN A 264 18.53 -31.03 -43.44
#